data_7ff83854794be0c8710e371e216d67b8
#
_entry.id   7ff83854794be0c8710e371e216d67b8
#
_cell.length_a   1.000
_cell.length_b   1.000
_cell.length_c   1.000
_cell.angle_alpha   90.00
_cell.angle_beta   90.00
_cell.angle_gamma   90.00
#
_symmetry.space_group_name_H-M   'P 1'
#
loop_
_entity.id
_entity.type
_entity.pdbx_description
1 polymer ?
#
loop_
_entity_poly.entity_id
_entity_poly.type
_entity_poly.pdbx_seq_one_letter_code
_entity_poly.pdbx_strand_id
1 'polypeptide(L)'
;TPLYSSAASDVYKRQPYLITNPEIEKIKLKVHENGVSFSENALIKAKAYCKSSKMISMADDSGLEIDALDGRPGIYSARYGGKKLNDEERVKLILKQMSEIPKEKRQARFRCSIAVAWPNGKTLIREGTLEGIIEFTQKGCNGFGYDPILYLPKYRKTVAELDLEQKNNISHRATAAKKILLDLNT
;
A
#
# COMPACT_ATOMS: atom_id res chain seq x y z
N THR A 1 -0.19 1.56 12.18
CA THR A 1 -0.85 0.38 11.56
C THR A 1 0.21 -0.69 11.44
N PRO A 2 0.02 -1.93 11.93
CA PRO A 2 1.01 -2.97 11.80
C PRO A 2 1.27 -3.24 10.31
N LEU A 3 2.52 -3.25 9.92
CA LEU A 3 3.03 -3.42 8.54
C LEU A 3 2.79 -4.82 7.95
N TYR A 4 1.99 -5.64 8.61
CA TYR A 4 1.64 -6.98 8.16
C TYR A 4 0.21 -7.00 7.62
N SER A 5 0.06 -6.67 6.35
CA SER A 5 -1.06 -7.28 5.65
C SER A 5 -0.76 -8.79 5.57
N SER A 6 -1.74 -9.64 5.87
CA SER A 6 -1.63 -11.10 5.77
C SER A 6 -1.06 -11.55 4.42
N ALA A 7 -1.29 -10.80 3.36
CA ALA A 7 -0.78 -11.02 2.01
C ALA A 7 0.75 -11.02 1.91
N ALA A 8 1.42 -10.06 2.55
CA ALA A 8 2.88 -10.04 2.54
C ALA A 8 3.44 -11.21 3.35
N SER A 9 2.86 -11.52 4.52
CA SER A 9 3.36 -12.60 5.39
C SER A 9 3.29 -13.98 4.72
N ASP A 10 2.26 -14.27 3.95
CA ASP A 10 2.13 -15.59 3.29
C ASP A 10 3.11 -15.77 2.13
N VAL A 11 3.45 -14.71 1.42
CA VAL A 11 4.47 -14.73 0.37
C VAL A 11 5.86 -14.95 0.97
N TYR A 12 6.13 -14.44 2.17
CA TYR A 12 7.44 -14.54 2.85
C TYR A 12 7.65 -15.84 3.63
N LYS A 13 6.61 -16.60 4.00
CA LYS A 13 6.71 -17.85 4.78
C LYS A 13 7.55 -18.97 4.14
N ARG A 14 7.82 -18.92 2.84
CA ARG A 14 8.59 -19.94 2.10
C ARG A 14 10.02 -19.50 1.75
N GLN A 15 10.54 -18.47 2.42
CA GLN A 15 11.84 -17.89 2.09
C GLN A 15 12.90 -18.28 3.15
N PRO A 16 14.19 -18.28 2.77
CA PRO A 16 15.30 -18.58 3.70
C PRO A 16 15.55 -17.45 4.72
N TYR A 17 14.74 -16.38 4.70
CA TYR A 17 14.89 -15.25 5.60
C TYR A 17 14.01 -15.39 6.84
N LEU A 18 14.58 -15.23 8.01
CA LEU A 18 13.83 -15.04 9.24
C LEU A 18 13.29 -13.60 9.27
N ILE A 19 11.96 -13.46 9.29
CA ILE A 19 11.31 -12.16 9.31
C ILE A 19 10.92 -11.80 10.74
N THR A 20 11.32 -10.63 11.17
CA THR A 20 10.95 -10.01 12.43
C THR A 20 10.27 -8.66 12.21
N ASN A 21 9.78 -8.03 13.25
CA ASN A 21 9.16 -6.71 13.17
C ASN A 21 9.72 -5.77 14.27
N PRO A 22 9.52 -4.44 14.10
CA PRO A 22 10.04 -3.47 15.06
C PRO A 22 9.58 -3.68 16.50
N GLU A 23 8.40 -4.25 16.73
CA GLU A 23 7.87 -4.51 18.08
C GLU A 23 8.62 -5.65 18.74
N ILE A 24 8.87 -6.76 18.01
CA ILE A 24 9.67 -7.90 18.48
C ILE A 24 11.10 -7.44 18.80
N GLU A 25 11.69 -6.64 17.92
CA GLU A 25 13.04 -6.08 18.06
C GLU A 25 13.12 -4.91 19.05
N LYS A 26 12.01 -4.54 19.68
CA LYS A 26 11.88 -3.42 20.64
C LYS A 26 12.38 -2.09 20.08
N ILE A 27 12.27 -1.89 18.75
CA ILE A 27 12.67 -0.66 18.06
C ILE A 27 11.52 0.34 18.12
N LYS A 28 11.69 1.39 18.90
CA LYS A 28 10.76 2.53 18.97
C LYS A 28 11.29 3.67 18.10
N LEU A 29 10.92 3.66 16.84
CA LEU A 29 11.35 4.67 15.86
C LEU A 29 10.13 5.36 15.25
N LYS A 30 10.11 6.69 15.31
CA LYS A 30 9.14 7.51 14.57
C LYS A 30 9.85 8.08 13.34
N VAL A 31 9.47 7.58 12.17
CA VAL A 31 10.01 8.05 10.90
C VAL A 31 9.13 9.16 10.35
N HIS A 32 9.75 10.28 9.96
CA HIS A 32 9.05 11.35 9.26
C HIS A 32 9.08 11.09 7.76
N GLU A 33 7.90 10.83 7.21
CA GLU A 33 7.69 10.58 5.78
C GLU A 33 7.52 11.94 5.08
N ASN A 34 8.62 12.50 4.60
CA ASN A 34 8.68 13.80 3.91
C ASN A 34 9.07 13.66 2.43
N GLY A 35 9.03 12.44 1.90
CA GLY A 35 9.23 12.18 0.47
C GLY A 35 8.06 12.68 -0.37
N VAL A 36 8.32 12.91 -1.65
CA VAL A 36 7.32 13.39 -2.62
C VAL A 36 6.71 12.24 -3.44
N SER A 37 7.13 11.01 -3.17
CA SER A 37 6.63 9.79 -3.83
C SER A 37 6.52 8.63 -2.85
N PHE A 38 5.76 7.59 -3.22
CA PHE A 38 5.69 6.35 -2.45
C PHE A 38 7.06 5.69 -2.32
N SER A 39 7.87 5.68 -3.39
CA SER A 39 9.20 5.08 -3.38
C SER A 39 10.16 5.82 -2.44
N GLU A 40 10.12 7.14 -2.40
CA GLU A 40 10.92 7.92 -1.46
C GLU A 40 10.52 7.65 -0.01
N ASN A 41 9.21 7.66 0.31
CA ASN A 41 8.73 7.39 1.65
C ASN A 41 9.07 5.95 2.10
N ALA A 42 8.90 4.95 1.23
CA ALA A 42 9.31 3.59 1.51
C ALA A 42 10.82 3.50 1.79
N LEU A 43 11.63 4.17 0.98
CA LEU A 43 13.10 4.18 1.15
C LEU A 43 13.53 4.89 2.44
N ILE A 44 12.93 6.03 2.77
CA ILE A 44 13.18 6.75 4.02
C ILE A 44 12.91 5.82 5.23
N LYS A 45 11.77 5.12 5.22
CA LYS A 45 11.41 4.15 6.25
C LYS A 45 12.42 3.00 6.34
N ALA A 46 12.70 2.33 5.21
CA ALA A 46 13.62 1.20 5.17
C ALA A 46 15.03 1.57 5.67
N LYS A 47 15.58 2.69 5.24
CA LYS A 47 16.90 3.19 5.69
C LYS A 47 16.91 3.52 7.18
N ALA A 48 15.85 4.15 7.69
CA ALA A 48 15.75 4.51 9.11
C ALA A 48 15.73 3.26 10.00
N TYR A 49 14.94 2.25 9.65
CA TYR A 49 14.89 0.99 10.38
C TYR A 49 16.19 0.20 10.23
N CYS A 50 16.80 0.13 9.04
CA CYS A 50 18.09 -0.51 8.82
C CYS A 50 19.20 0.10 9.67
N LYS A 51 19.25 1.44 9.74
CA LYS A 51 20.22 2.15 10.59
C LYS A 51 20.05 1.84 12.07
N SER A 52 18.79 1.76 12.53
CA SER A 52 18.45 1.49 13.94
C SER A 52 18.69 0.04 14.34
N SER A 53 18.26 -0.91 13.49
CA SER A 53 18.35 -2.36 13.77
C SER A 53 19.72 -2.96 13.46
N LYS A 54 20.50 -2.34 12.58
CA LYS A 54 21.69 -2.92 11.94
C LYS A 54 21.40 -4.18 11.11
N MET A 55 20.12 -4.42 10.79
CA MET A 55 19.64 -5.54 9.98
C MET A 55 19.15 -5.05 8.63
N ILE A 56 19.06 -5.97 7.65
CA ILE A 56 18.33 -5.72 6.41
C ILE A 56 16.90 -5.33 6.80
N SER A 57 16.44 -4.21 6.31
CA SER A 57 15.11 -3.71 6.66
C SER A 57 14.30 -3.41 5.41
N MET A 58 13.04 -3.78 5.46
CA MET A 58 12.08 -3.56 4.40
C MET A 58 10.93 -2.69 4.91
N ALA A 59 10.48 -1.76 4.07
CA ALA A 59 9.32 -0.95 4.35
C ALA A 59 8.53 -0.68 3.07
N ASP A 60 7.21 -0.51 3.21
CA ASP A 60 6.35 -0.10 2.11
C ASP A 60 5.76 1.29 2.34
N ASP A 61 5.39 1.93 1.25
CA ASP A 61 4.47 3.06 1.22
C ASP A 61 3.46 2.85 0.10
N SER A 62 2.20 3.21 0.35
CA SER A 62 1.13 2.90 -0.61
C SER A 62 -0.07 3.82 -0.43
N GLY A 63 -0.85 3.93 -1.51
CA GLY A 63 -2.05 4.73 -1.50
C GLY A 63 -2.90 4.56 -2.75
N LEU A 64 -3.98 5.33 -2.78
CA LEU A 64 -4.92 5.45 -3.88
C LEU A 64 -4.55 6.67 -4.73
N GLU A 65 -4.48 6.50 -6.03
CA GLU A 65 -4.39 7.59 -7.00
C GLU A 65 -5.67 7.60 -7.86
N ILE A 66 -6.26 8.77 -8.06
CA ILE A 66 -7.48 8.98 -8.86
C ILE A 66 -7.18 10.02 -9.93
N ASP A 67 -7.35 9.66 -11.21
CA ASP A 67 -6.97 10.54 -12.32
C ASP A 67 -7.78 11.84 -12.31
N ALA A 68 -9.09 11.78 -12.10
CA ALA A 68 -9.96 12.95 -12.02
C ALA A 68 -9.67 13.88 -10.81
N LEU A 69 -8.85 13.45 -9.88
CA LEU A 69 -8.39 14.24 -8.74
C LEU A 69 -6.88 14.55 -8.83
N ASP A 70 -6.30 14.55 -10.03
CA ASP A 70 -4.87 14.83 -10.27
C ASP A 70 -3.94 13.92 -9.45
N GLY A 71 -4.26 12.65 -9.33
CA GLY A 71 -3.53 11.66 -8.57
C GLY A 71 -3.78 11.67 -7.06
N ARG A 72 -4.61 12.59 -6.55
CA ARG A 72 -4.98 12.61 -5.14
C ARG A 72 -5.89 11.42 -4.79
N PRO A 73 -5.83 10.90 -3.57
CA PRO A 73 -5.03 11.30 -2.40
C PRO A 73 -3.52 11.01 -2.47
N GLY A 74 -3.04 10.07 -3.30
CA GLY A 74 -1.62 9.77 -3.46
C GLY A 74 -0.93 9.41 -2.15
N ILE A 75 0.25 9.96 -1.90
CA ILE A 75 1.03 9.77 -0.64
C ILE A 75 0.31 10.26 0.62
N TYR A 76 -0.79 10.97 0.46
CA TYR A 76 -1.62 11.43 1.59
C TYR A 76 -2.78 10.50 1.91
N SER A 77 -2.88 9.32 1.29
CA SER A 77 -4.02 8.41 1.41
C SER A 77 -4.43 8.13 2.85
N ALA A 78 -3.49 7.84 3.74
CA ALA A 78 -3.76 7.54 5.14
C ALA A 78 -4.20 8.77 5.98
N ARG A 79 -4.04 9.99 5.46
CA ARG A 79 -4.35 11.25 6.16
C ARG A 79 -5.17 12.23 5.33
N TYR A 80 -5.73 11.75 4.20
CA TYR A 80 -6.54 12.58 3.30
C TYR A 80 -7.77 13.14 4.02
N GLY A 81 -8.03 14.43 3.82
CA GLY A 81 -9.08 15.14 4.54
C GLY A 81 -8.76 15.47 5.99
N GLY A 82 -7.57 15.09 6.49
CA GLY A 82 -7.11 15.41 7.84
C GLY A 82 -6.88 14.18 8.74
N LYS A 83 -6.14 14.40 9.83
CA LYS A 83 -5.72 13.32 10.75
C LYS A 83 -6.86 12.72 11.59
N LYS A 84 -7.99 13.43 11.71
CA LYS A 84 -9.11 13.03 12.56
C LYS A 84 -10.08 12.08 11.84
N LEU A 85 -10.08 12.05 10.51
CA LEU A 85 -10.97 11.19 9.74
C LEU A 85 -10.58 9.72 9.88
N ASN A 86 -11.58 8.85 10.05
CA ASN A 86 -11.42 7.41 9.89
C ASN A 86 -11.53 6.98 8.42
N ASP A 87 -11.37 5.70 8.12
CA ASP A 87 -11.37 5.19 6.75
C ASP A 87 -12.72 5.38 6.06
N GLU A 88 -13.83 5.17 6.77
CA GLU A 88 -15.18 5.37 6.24
C GLU A 88 -15.43 6.84 5.86
N GLU A 89 -14.99 7.77 6.70
CA GLU A 89 -15.10 9.20 6.44
C GLU A 89 -14.25 9.62 5.24
N ARG A 90 -13.06 9.04 5.07
CA ARG A 90 -12.22 9.25 3.88
C ARG A 90 -12.87 8.73 2.60
N VAL A 91 -13.50 7.54 2.68
CA VAL A 91 -14.29 6.99 1.56
C VAL A 91 -15.42 7.94 1.17
N LYS A 92 -16.20 8.41 2.15
CA LYS A 92 -17.29 9.38 1.92
C LYS A 92 -16.77 10.69 1.31
N LEU A 93 -15.61 11.18 1.75
CA LEU A 93 -14.98 12.37 1.19
C LEU A 93 -14.62 12.19 -0.29
N ILE A 94 -13.99 11.07 -0.66
CA ILE A 94 -13.67 10.74 -2.05
C ILE A 94 -14.96 10.66 -2.88
N LEU A 95 -15.96 9.93 -2.44
CA LEU A 95 -17.23 9.78 -3.16
C LEU A 95 -17.92 11.14 -3.38
N LYS A 96 -17.86 12.02 -2.38
CA LYS A 96 -18.38 13.40 -2.51
C LYS A 96 -17.60 14.21 -3.55
N GLN A 97 -16.27 14.13 -3.57
CA GLN A 97 -15.46 14.83 -4.57
C GLN A 97 -15.65 14.29 -5.99
N MET A 98 -16.05 13.02 -6.09
CA MET A 98 -16.29 12.33 -7.35
C MET A 98 -17.77 12.35 -7.81
N SER A 99 -18.67 13.07 -7.10
CA SER A 99 -20.13 12.99 -7.37
C SER A 99 -20.49 13.37 -8.79
N GLU A 100 -19.87 14.42 -9.33
CA GLU A 100 -20.15 14.96 -10.68
C GLU A 100 -19.24 14.35 -11.77
N ILE A 101 -18.33 13.43 -11.39
CA ILE A 101 -17.41 12.81 -12.35
C ILE A 101 -18.10 11.62 -13.03
N PRO A 102 -18.26 11.64 -14.37
CA PRO A 102 -18.90 10.55 -15.09
C PRO A 102 -18.05 9.28 -15.06
N LYS A 103 -18.69 8.13 -15.29
CA LYS A 103 -18.08 6.80 -15.14
C LYS A 103 -16.78 6.64 -15.92
N GLU A 104 -16.73 7.21 -17.11
CA GLU A 104 -15.59 7.12 -18.04
C GLU A 104 -14.34 7.89 -17.56
N LYS A 105 -14.49 8.74 -16.55
CA LYS A 105 -13.41 9.56 -15.98
C LYS A 105 -13.07 9.19 -14.53
N ARG A 106 -13.47 7.99 -14.08
CA ARG A 106 -13.28 7.56 -12.69
C ARG A 106 -12.12 6.59 -12.52
N GLN A 107 -11.18 6.55 -13.47
CA GLN A 107 -10.00 5.69 -13.39
C GLN A 107 -9.20 6.00 -12.13
N ALA A 108 -8.76 4.93 -11.49
CA ALA A 108 -7.99 5.00 -10.25
C ALA A 108 -7.12 3.76 -10.10
N ARG A 109 -6.13 3.83 -9.23
CA ARG A 109 -5.26 2.70 -8.91
C ARG A 109 -4.80 2.73 -7.48
N PHE A 110 -4.64 1.56 -6.90
CA PHE A 110 -3.75 1.42 -5.76
C PHE A 110 -2.31 1.29 -6.24
N ARG A 111 -1.40 2.00 -5.58
CA ARG A 111 0.05 1.84 -5.77
C ARG A 111 0.71 1.44 -4.46
N CYS A 112 1.77 0.66 -4.58
CA CYS A 112 2.64 0.30 -3.47
C CYS A 112 4.08 0.33 -3.97
N SER A 113 4.95 1.00 -3.23
CA SER A 113 6.40 0.88 -3.36
C SER A 113 6.94 0.15 -2.14
N ILE A 114 7.74 -0.90 -2.35
CA ILE A 114 8.47 -1.59 -1.30
C ILE A 114 9.95 -1.27 -1.49
N ALA A 115 10.60 -0.81 -0.42
CA ALA A 115 12.03 -0.56 -0.39
C ALA A 115 12.71 -1.52 0.59
N VAL A 116 13.87 -2.04 0.20
CA VAL A 116 14.78 -2.81 1.05
C VAL A 116 16.08 -2.03 1.20
N ALA A 117 16.61 -1.95 2.42
CA ALA A 117 17.88 -1.32 2.72
C ALA A 117 18.79 -2.30 3.47
N TRP A 118 20.05 -2.37 3.05
CA TRP A 118 21.09 -3.19 3.68
C TRP A 118 22.03 -2.34 4.54
N PRO A 119 22.64 -2.90 5.59
CA PRO A 119 23.63 -2.20 6.42
C PRO A 119 24.86 -1.67 5.65
N ASN A 120 25.19 -2.28 4.52
CA ASN A 120 26.27 -1.83 3.64
C ASN A 120 25.89 -0.66 2.72
N GLY A 121 24.68 -0.12 2.84
CA GLY A 121 24.18 1.01 2.03
C GLY A 121 23.46 0.62 0.74
N LYS A 122 23.49 -0.67 0.32
CA LYS A 122 22.71 -1.14 -0.84
C LYS A 122 21.22 -0.89 -0.58
N THR A 123 20.49 -0.56 -1.63
CA THR A 123 19.03 -0.42 -1.59
C THR A 123 18.38 -1.06 -2.82
N LEU A 124 17.15 -1.50 -2.66
CA LEU A 124 16.32 -2.06 -3.72
C LEU A 124 14.92 -1.50 -3.58
N ILE A 125 14.28 -1.12 -4.69
CA ILE A 125 12.88 -0.66 -4.69
C ILE A 125 12.13 -1.40 -5.78
N ARG A 126 10.91 -1.86 -5.45
CA ARG A 126 9.96 -2.43 -6.42
C ARG A 126 8.57 -1.89 -6.19
N GLU A 127 7.85 -1.75 -7.28
CA GLU A 127 6.50 -1.19 -7.27
C GLU A 127 5.48 -2.19 -7.78
N GLY A 128 4.28 -2.09 -7.24
CA GLY A 128 3.10 -2.80 -7.71
C GLY A 128 1.91 -1.86 -7.82
N THR A 129 1.05 -2.16 -8.78
CA THR A 129 -0.15 -1.38 -9.08
C THR A 129 -1.36 -2.31 -9.21
N LEU A 130 -2.52 -1.84 -8.79
CA LEU A 130 -3.80 -2.48 -9.02
C LEU A 130 -4.76 -1.45 -9.60
N GLU A 131 -4.99 -1.54 -10.91
CA GLU A 131 -5.87 -0.63 -11.64
C GLU A 131 -7.34 -0.94 -11.39
N GLY A 132 -8.17 0.09 -11.36
CA GLY A 132 -9.60 -0.01 -11.16
C GLY A 132 -10.33 1.29 -11.48
N ILE A 133 -11.59 1.36 -11.04
CA ILE A 133 -12.49 2.50 -11.24
C ILE A 133 -13.12 2.84 -9.90
N ILE A 134 -13.23 4.13 -9.56
CA ILE A 134 -13.96 4.54 -8.36
C ILE A 134 -15.45 4.33 -8.57
N GLU A 135 -16.07 3.51 -7.74
CA GLU A 135 -17.53 3.29 -7.71
C GLU A 135 -18.29 4.53 -7.25
N PHE A 136 -19.59 4.57 -7.53
CA PHE A 136 -20.47 5.63 -7.06
C PHE A 136 -20.88 5.46 -5.60
N THR A 137 -20.85 4.21 -5.11
CA THR A 137 -21.18 3.85 -3.75
C THR A 137 -20.18 2.81 -3.23
N GLN A 138 -20.00 2.75 -1.94
CA GLN A 138 -19.19 1.71 -1.32
C GLN A 138 -19.89 0.34 -1.38
N LYS A 139 -19.11 -0.73 -1.62
CA LYS A 139 -19.57 -2.12 -1.65
C LYS A 139 -18.55 -3.02 -0.99
N GLY A 140 -19.03 -4.08 -0.33
CA GLY A 140 -18.19 -5.03 0.41
C GLY A 140 -17.79 -4.52 1.79
N CYS A 141 -17.25 -5.43 2.60
CA CYS A 141 -16.88 -5.17 3.99
C CYS A 141 -15.48 -5.70 4.35
N ASN A 142 -14.81 -6.36 3.40
CA ASN A 142 -13.46 -6.87 3.63
C ASN A 142 -12.40 -5.79 3.41
N GLY A 143 -11.23 -6.01 4.01
CA GLY A 143 -10.07 -5.14 3.79
C GLY A 143 -10.08 -3.88 4.64
N PHE A 144 -9.55 -2.77 4.10
CA PHE A 144 -9.37 -1.51 4.81
C PHE A 144 -9.25 -0.33 3.83
N GLY A 145 -9.27 0.88 4.36
CA GLY A 145 -9.05 2.10 3.58
C GLY A 145 -10.08 2.28 2.47
N TYR A 146 -9.61 2.40 1.24
CA TYR A 146 -10.43 2.67 0.06
C TYR A 146 -10.88 1.40 -0.69
N ASP A 147 -10.67 0.21 -0.15
CA ASP A 147 -11.09 -1.06 -0.76
C ASP A 147 -12.57 -1.08 -1.17
N PRO A 148 -13.52 -0.50 -0.38
CA PRO A 148 -14.94 -0.52 -0.73
C PRO A 148 -15.33 0.29 -1.98
N ILE A 149 -14.45 1.15 -2.48
CA ILE A 149 -14.75 2.02 -3.63
C ILE A 149 -13.87 1.78 -4.85
N LEU A 150 -12.81 0.98 -4.76
CA LEU A 150 -12.03 0.60 -5.94
C LEU A 150 -12.64 -0.65 -6.60
N TYR A 151 -13.38 -0.45 -7.69
CA TYR A 151 -13.99 -1.51 -8.49
C TYR A 151 -13.00 -2.05 -9.51
N LEU A 152 -12.95 -3.36 -9.61
CA LEU A 152 -12.09 -4.11 -10.52
C LEU A 152 -12.93 -4.70 -11.66
N PRO A 153 -12.91 -4.14 -12.88
CA PRO A 153 -13.79 -4.59 -13.97
C PRO A 153 -13.61 -6.07 -14.32
N LYS A 154 -12.38 -6.58 -14.27
CA LYS A 154 -12.05 -7.99 -14.53
C LYS A 154 -12.76 -8.95 -13.57
N TYR A 155 -12.95 -8.54 -12.32
CA TYR A 155 -13.55 -9.36 -11.27
C TYR A 155 -15.03 -9.03 -11.05
N ARG A 156 -15.54 -7.93 -11.62
CA ARG A 156 -16.89 -7.39 -11.40
C ARG A 156 -17.20 -7.16 -9.90
N LYS A 157 -16.18 -6.80 -9.13
CA LYS A 157 -16.22 -6.61 -7.68
C LYS A 157 -15.38 -5.40 -7.29
N THR A 158 -15.70 -4.79 -6.16
CA THR A 158 -14.76 -3.91 -5.48
C THR A 158 -13.69 -4.75 -4.77
N VAL A 159 -12.59 -4.14 -4.38
CA VAL A 159 -11.54 -4.82 -3.61
C VAL A 159 -12.08 -5.36 -2.28
N ALA A 160 -13.05 -4.67 -1.66
CA ALA A 160 -13.69 -5.11 -0.43
C ALA A 160 -14.70 -6.26 -0.59
N GLU A 161 -15.06 -6.63 -1.81
CA GLU A 161 -15.90 -7.80 -2.12
C GLU A 161 -15.08 -9.06 -2.45
N LEU A 162 -13.74 -8.93 -2.54
CA LEU A 162 -12.85 -10.06 -2.72
C LEU A 162 -12.62 -10.77 -1.40
N ASP A 163 -12.43 -12.09 -1.46
CA ASP A 163 -11.88 -12.83 -0.34
C ASP A 163 -10.38 -12.55 -0.16
N LEU A 164 -9.83 -13.00 0.95
CA LEU A 164 -8.44 -12.74 1.32
C LEU A 164 -7.46 -13.35 0.30
N GLU A 165 -7.72 -14.55 -0.18
CA GLU A 165 -6.86 -15.24 -1.14
C GLU A 165 -6.83 -14.52 -2.49
N GLN A 166 -8.00 -14.16 -3.02
CA GLN A 166 -8.13 -13.37 -4.24
C GLN A 166 -7.35 -12.05 -4.12
N LYS A 167 -7.57 -11.30 -3.03
CA LYS A 167 -6.88 -10.03 -2.79
C LYS A 167 -5.37 -10.22 -2.68
N ASN A 168 -4.91 -11.25 -1.97
CA ASN A 168 -3.49 -11.55 -1.80
C ASN A 168 -2.79 -11.90 -3.13
N ASN A 169 -3.52 -12.45 -4.08
CA ASN A 169 -2.95 -12.81 -5.38
C ASN A 169 -2.77 -11.62 -6.32
N ILE A 170 -3.63 -10.59 -6.22
CA ILE A 170 -3.71 -9.50 -7.22
C ILE A 170 -3.34 -8.13 -6.67
N SER A 171 -3.24 -7.95 -5.35
CA SER A 171 -3.05 -6.62 -4.78
C SER A 171 -1.73 -5.97 -5.22
N HIS A 172 -1.72 -4.65 -5.21
CA HIS A 172 -0.53 -3.83 -5.46
C HIS A 172 0.63 -4.20 -4.53
N ARG A 173 0.35 -4.48 -3.25
CA ARG A 173 1.37 -4.96 -2.28
C ARG A 173 1.92 -6.33 -2.64
N ALA A 174 1.05 -7.29 -2.99
CA ALA A 174 1.47 -8.62 -3.39
C ALA A 174 2.33 -8.57 -4.67
N THR A 175 1.96 -7.72 -5.63
CA THR A 175 2.73 -7.50 -6.86
C THR A 175 4.12 -6.94 -6.56
N ALA A 176 4.22 -5.90 -5.72
CA ALA A 176 5.51 -5.33 -5.31
C ALA A 176 6.35 -6.36 -4.53
N ALA A 177 5.73 -7.08 -3.59
CA ALA A 177 6.40 -8.10 -2.78
C ALA A 177 6.97 -9.25 -3.60
N LYS A 178 6.21 -9.77 -4.58
CA LYS A 178 6.69 -10.82 -5.50
C LYS A 178 7.94 -10.37 -6.27
N LYS A 179 7.99 -9.11 -6.73
CA LYS A 179 9.16 -8.55 -7.41
C LYS A 179 10.37 -8.46 -6.48
N ILE A 180 10.19 -7.99 -5.24
CA ILE A 180 11.27 -7.95 -4.24
C ILE A 180 11.83 -9.35 -4.00
N LEU A 181 10.97 -10.36 -3.86
CA LEU A 181 11.40 -11.72 -3.58
C LEU A 181 12.20 -12.33 -4.72
N LEU A 182 11.83 -12.06 -5.96
CA LEU A 182 12.59 -12.51 -7.13
C LEU A 182 14.02 -11.96 -7.08
N ASP A 183 14.19 -10.67 -6.75
CA ASP A 183 15.51 -10.04 -6.69
C ASP A 183 16.33 -10.43 -5.45
N LEU A 184 15.70 -10.84 -4.36
CA LEU A 184 16.41 -11.31 -3.17
C LEU A 184 16.94 -12.74 -3.33
N ASN A 185 16.39 -13.52 -4.27
CA ASN A 185 16.77 -14.90 -4.52
C ASN A 185 17.79 -15.04 -5.69
N THR A 186 18.12 -13.95 -6.34
CA THR A 186 19.21 -13.86 -7.34
C THR A 186 20.48 -13.29 -6.74
#